data_160327c8a72884b2d62c3fe2560df19c
#
_entry.id   160327c8a72884b2d62c3fe2560df19c
#
_cell.length_a   1.000
_cell.length_b   1.000
_cell.length_c   1.000
_cell.angle_alpha   90.00
_cell.angle_beta   90.00
_cell.angle_gamma   90.00
#
_symmetry.space_group_name_H-M   'P 1'
#
loop_
_entity.id
_entity.type
_entity.pdbx_description
1 polymer ?
#
loop_
_entity_poly.entity_id
_entity_poly.type
_entity_poly.pdbx_seq_one_letter_code
_entity_poly.pdbx_strand_id
1 'polypeptide(L)'
;MKKIIILIGNYGSGKTQIALNMAVRAAAEGKRTQVIDLDKINDYFRMSDHVKLLDEKNINLVSPTFAGAGLTQTNMSAAVGSAFAQDWDLVVFDVGGDPAGAMSLARYHSDFAALEPGQLEVYDIVNVRRPMSETPEKILKLMSDMEGFARQKVTGFVHNSNLQAWASAQDLRDGYPVVKAASVLSGIPVVHTTGLPEYLEAFLRDDGLDGKFIGEAIPLKTYMKRSWDTFTKGI
;
A
#
# COMPACT_ATOMS: atom_id res chain seq x y z
N MET A 1 -14.64 0.03 15.12
CA MET A 1 -13.44 -0.67 15.64
C MET A 1 -12.25 -0.14 14.85
N LYS A 2 -11.22 0.31 15.55
CA LYS A 2 -9.97 0.80 14.96
C LYS A 2 -9.35 -0.24 14.04
N LYS A 3 -8.90 0.16 12.87
CA LYS A 3 -8.19 -0.67 11.92
C LYS A 3 -6.83 -0.07 11.58
N ILE A 4 -5.79 -0.87 11.65
CA ILE A 4 -4.44 -0.51 11.22
C ILE A 4 -4.09 -1.38 10.02
N ILE A 5 -3.72 -0.76 8.90
CA ILE A 5 -3.30 -1.42 7.68
C ILE A 5 -1.85 -1.06 7.41
N ILE A 6 -1.01 -2.06 7.25
CA ILE A 6 0.39 -1.90 6.83
C ILE A 6 0.49 -2.32 5.36
N LEU A 7 1.03 -1.44 4.52
CA LEU A 7 1.29 -1.73 3.11
C LEU A 7 2.78 -2.00 2.93
N ILE A 8 3.13 -3.24 2.64
CA ILE A 8 4.46 -3.65 2.21
C ILE A 8 4.43 -4.08 0.74
N GLY A 9 5.56 -4.46 0.19
CA GLY A 9 5.67 -4.91 -1.19
C GLY A 9 6.81 -4.21 -1.93
N ASN A 10 7.12 -4.67 -3.11
CA ASN A 10 8.25 -4.24 -3.91
C ASN A 10 8.26 -2.73 -4.21
N TYR A 11 9.45 -2.20 -4.49
CA TYR A 11 9.58 -0.83 -5.00
C TYR A 11 8.76 -0.62 -6.28
N GLY A 12 7.99 0.49 -6.30
CA GLY A 12 7.12 0.81 -7.44
C GLY A 12 5.89 -0.10 -7.59
N SER A 13 5.53 -0.90 -6.58
CA SER A 13 4.30 -1.70 -6.60
C SER A 13 3.01 -0.87 -6.45
N GLY A 14 3.12 0.41 -6.03
CA GLY A 14 1.99 1.33 -5.92
C GLY A 14 1.46 1.52 -4.49
N LYS A 15 2.22 1.15 -3.47
CA LYS A 15 1.83 1.27 -2.04
C LYS A 15 1.30 2.65 -1.68
N THR A 16 2.08 3.70 -1.94
CA THR A 16 1.71 5.10 -1.65
C THR A 16 0.41 5.51 -2.35
N GLN A 17 0.24 5.10 -3.61
CA GLN A 17 -1.00 5.37 -4.36
C GLN A 17 -2.21 4.69 -3.72
N ILE A 18 -2.05 3.44 -3.26
CA ILE A 18 -3.09 2.67 -2.58
C ILE A 18 -3.36 3.28 -1.20
N ALA A 19 -2.32 3.65 -0.43
CA ALA A 19 -2.46 4.31 0.86
C ALA A 19 -3.32 5.58 0.77
N LEU A 20 -3.02 6.45 -0.21
CA LEU A 20 -3.80 7.67 -0.47
C LEU A 20 -5.26 7.35 -0.81
N ASN A 21 -5.52 6.36 -1.67
CA ASN A 21 -6.88 5.98 -2.05
C ASN A 21 -7.66 5.41 -0.86
N MET A 22 -7.04 4.55 -0.05
CA MET A 22 -7.67 4.01 1.16
C MET A 22 -8.01 5.12 2.16
N ALA A 23 -7.06 6.03 2.41
CA ALA A 23 -7.26 7.12 3.35
C ALA A 23 -8.35 8.10 2.89
N VAL A 24 -8.33 8.51 1.62
CA VAL A 24 -9.33 9.43 1.06
C VAL A 24 -10.72 8.80 1.06
N ARG A 25 -10.83 7.50 0.72
CA ARG A 25 -12.10 6.76 0.77
C ARG A 25 -12.65 6.71 2.20
N ALA A 26 -11.82 6.35 3.17
CA ALA A 26 -12.23 6.28 4.58
C ALA A 26 -12.66 7.66 5.14
N ALA A 27 -11.91 8.70 4.83
CA ALA A 27 -12.28 10.06 5.23
C ALA A 27 -13.61 10.53 4.59
N ALA A 28 -13.88 10.15 3.35
CA ALA A 28 -15.16 10.42 2.68
C ALA A 28 -16.34 9.68 3.34
N GLU A 29 -16.08 8.57 4.01
CA GLU A 29 -17.05 7.83 4.84
C GLU A 29 -17.19 8.41 6.27
N GLY A 30 -16.53 9.54 6.56
CA GLY A 30 -16.55 10.20 7.86
C GLY A 30 -15.62 9.58 8.92
N LYS A 31 -14.72 8.67 8.51
CA LYS A 31 -13.78 8.01 9.42
C LYS A 31 -12.61 8.93 9.78
N ARG A 32 -12.24 8.95 11.06
CA ARG A 32 -10.99 9.59 11.52
C ARG A 32 -9.81 8.79 11.00
N THR A 33 -9.06 9.40 10.08
CA THR A 33 -8.03 8.68 9.31
C THR A 33 -6.66 9.29 9.51
N GLN A 34 -5.65 8.42 9.70
CA GLN A 34 -4.25 8.80 9.75
C GLN A 34 -3.46 8.02 8.70
N VAL A 35 -2.49 8.67 8.05
CA VAL A 35 -1.48 8.03 7.20
C VAL A 35 -0.11 8.24 7.81
N ILE A 36 0.66 7.19 7.88
CA ILE A 36 2.05 7.19 8.38
C ILE A 36 2.95 6.77 7.23
N ASP A 37 3.73 7.73 6.75
CA ASP A 37 4.72 7.55 5.70
C ASP A 37 6.06 7.17 6.36
N LEU A 38 6.50 5.94 6.14
CA LEU A 38 7.80 5.43 6.59
C LEU A 38 8.79 5.24 5.43
N ASP A 39 8.41 5.58 4.19
CA ASP A 39 9.30 5.51 3.04
C ASP A 39 10.27 6.71 3.05
N LYS A 40 11.53 6.45 3.40
CA LYS A 40 12.58 7.46 3.49
C LYS A 40 13.37 7.64 2.18
N ILE A 41 13.21 6.73 1.23
CA ILE A 41 14.10 6.60 0.07
C ILE A 41 13.45 7.17 -1.20
N ASN A 42 12.13 7.28 -1.22
CA ASN A 42 11.39 7.67 -2.41
C ASN A 42 11.37 9.19 -2.62
N ASP A 43 12.33 9.70 -3.42
CA ASP A 43 12.39 11.12 -3.75
C ASP A 43 11.38 11.57 -4.83
N TYR A 44 10.75 10.64 -5.54
CA TYR A 44 9.91 10.95 -6.69
C TYR A 44 8.39 10.88 -6.44
N PHE A 45 7.97 10.16 -5.40
CA PHE A 45 6.56 9.95 -5.06
C PHE A 45 6.39 10.03 -3.55
N ARG A 46 6.39 11.25 -3.02
CA ARG A 46 6.28 11.48 -1.58
C ARG A 46 4.83 11.72 -1.18
N MET A 47 4.42 11.12 -0.08
CA MET A 47 3.15 11.41 0.56
C MET A 47 3.04 12.91 0.92
N SER A 48 4.17 13.53 1.28
CA SER A 48 4.25 14.96 1.60
C SER A 48 3.87 15.89 0.44
N ASP A 49 3.93 15.44 -0.82
CA ASP A 49 3.49 16.25 -1.97
C ASP A 49 1.97 16.41 -2.01
N HIS A 50 1.25 15.63 -1.21
CA HIS A 50 -0.22 15.61 -1.15
C HIS A 50 -0.79 16.20 0.14
N VAL A 51 0.00 16.94 0.90
CA VAL A 51 -0.41 17.56 2.18
C VAL A 51 -1.69 18.34 2.05
N LYS A 52 -1.81 19.21 1.03
CA LYS A 52 -3.04 20.00 0.81
C LYS A 52 -4.27 19.11 0.63
N LEU A 53 -4.16 18.03 -0.15
CA LEU A 53 -5.25 17.08 -0.32
C LEU A 53 -5.62 16.41 1.01
N LEU A 54 -4.63 16.01 1.80
CA LEU A 54 -4.84 15.34 3.07
C LEU A 54 -5.48 16.28 4.08
N ASP A 55 -5.00 17.52 4.17
CA ASP A 55 -5.58 18.57 5.03
C ASP A 55 -7.03 18.89 4.66
N GLU A 56 -7.33 19.08 3.35
CA GLU A 56 -8.69 19.31 2.85
C GLU A 56 -9.66 18.17 3.16
N LYS A 57 -9.15 16.96 3.35
CA LYS A 57 -9.93 15.76 3.70
C LYS A 57 -9.88 15.42 5.19
N ASN A 58 -9.27 16.27 6.02
CA ASN A 58 -9.05 16.01 7.44
C ASN A 58 -8.34 14.69 7.74
N ILE A 59 -7.37 14.33 6.90
CA ILE A 59 -6.52 13.14 7.06
C ILE A 59 -5.22 13.58 7.73
N ASN A 60 -4.92 13.00 8.88
CA ASN A 60 -3.67 13.30 9.58
C ASN A 60 -2.49 12.61 8.89
N LEU A 61 -1.45 13.36 8.54
CA LEU A 61 -0.21 12.83 7.96
C LEU A 61 0.93 12.87 8.97
N VAL A 62 1.57 11.73 9.16
CA VAL A 62 2.86 11.60 9.85
C VAL A 62 3.91 11.18 8.83
N SER A 63 4.85 12.08 8.52
CA SER A 63 5.92 11.82 7.54
C SER A 63 7.23 12.46 7.98
N PRO A 64 8.40 11.81 7.77
CA PRO A 64 9.71 12.38 8.11
C PRO A 64 10.02 13.68 7.37
N THR A 65 9.56 13.81 6.14
CA THR A 65 9.80 14.97 5.26
C THR A 65 8.93 16.17 5.59
N PHE A 66 7.78 15.95 6.21
CA PHE A 66 6.84 17.03 6.56
C PHE A 66 7.18 17.71 7.88
N ALA A 67 7.96 17.08 8.67
CA ALA A 67 8.28 17.53 10.02
C ALA A 67 9.22 18.74 10.08
N GLY A 68 9.31 19.59 9.09
CA GLY A 68 10.08 20.83 9.12
C GLY A 68 11.48 20.69 9.74
N ALA A 69 12.42 21.56 9.45
CA ALA A 69 13.75 21.54 10.02
C ALA A 69 13.74 21.45 11.57
N GLY A 70 13.72 20.27 12.14
CA GLY A 70 13.73 20.09 13.61
C GLY A 70 13.18 18.81 14.18
N LEU A 71 12.54 17.91 13.38
CA LEU A 71 12.16 16.62 13.92
C LEU A 71 13.39 15.71 14.09
N THR A 72 13.73 15.49 15.34
CA THR A 72 14.66 14.42 15.72
C THR A 72 13.98 13.06 15.52
N GLN A 73 14.77 12.00 15.46
CA GLN A 73 14.27 10.62 15.40
C GLN A 73 13.30 10.28 16.55
N THR A 74 13.47 10.93 17.69
CA THR A 74 12.62 10.81 18.88
C THR A 74 11.22 11.38 18.64
N ASN A 75 11.11 12.56 17.99
CA ASN A 75 9.83 13.19 17.69
C ASN A 75 9.03 12.37 16.65
N MET A 76 9.71 11.75 15.69
CA MET A 76 9.06 10.85 14.72
C MET A 76 8.47 9.63 15.40
N SER A 77 9.20 9.03 16.34
CA SER A 77 8.68 7.88 17.11
C SER A 77 7.44 8.24 17.93
N ALA A 78 7.42 9.41 18.56
CA ALA A 78 6.26 9.89 19.30
C ALA A 78 5.06 10.17 18.36
N ALA A 79 5.31 10.74 17.17
CA ALA A 79 4.26 10.98 16.17
C ALA A 79 3.66 9.67 15.65
N VAL A 80 4.48 8.66 15.38
CA VAL A 80 4.00 7.32 15.02
C VAL A 80 3.24 6.65 16.16
N GLY A 81 3.66 6.88 17.42
CA GLY A 81 2.97 6.39 18.61
C GLY A 81 1.50 6.84 18.69
N SER A 82 1.14 7.98 18.08
CA SER A 82 -0.24 8.44 17.99
C SER A 82 -1.17 7.44 17.26
N ALA A 83 -0.63 6.62 16.39
CA ALA A 83 -1.36 5.56 15.70
C ALA A 83 -1.98 4.56 16.67
N PHE A 84 -1.32 4.31 17.78
CA PHE A 84 -1.74 3.33 18.78
C PHE A 84 -2.53 3.97 19.92
N ALA A 85 -2.12 5.18 20.34
CA ALA A 85 -2.66 5.86 21.51
C ALA A 85 -3.96 6.64 21.26
N GLN A 86 -4.22 7.07 20.00
CA GLN A 86 -5.39 7.89 19.69
C GLN A 86 -6.52 7.06 19.07
N ASP A 87 -7.70 7.65 19.08
CA ASP A 87 -8.96 7.06 18.62
C ASP A 87 -9.14 7.25 17.10
N TRP A 88 -8.33 6.55 16.30
CA TRP A 88 -8.45 6.50 14.85
C TRP A 88 -9.42 5.38 14.45
N ASP A 89 -10.21 5.59 13.40
CA ASP A 89 -10.99 4.53 12.75
C ASP A 89 -10.11 3.76 11.77
N LEU A 90 -9.23 4.47 11.04
CA LEU A 90 -8.26 3.87 10.13
C LEU A 90 -6.88 4.53 10.28
N VAL A 91 -5.86 3.69 10.38
CA VAL A 91 -4.46 4.10 10.23
C VAL A 91 -3.83 3.30 9.10
N VAL A 92 -3.19 3.96 8.13
CA VAL A 92 -2.48 3.32 7.02
C VAL A 92 -0.99 3.62 7.15
N PHE A 93 -0.18 2.58 7.22
CA PHE A 93 1.28 2.67 7.16
C PHE A 93 1.74 2.42 5.72
N ASP A 94 2.36 3.42 5.12
CA ASP A 94 3.06 3.32 3.84
C ASP A 94 4.55 3.07 4.09
N VAL A 95 5.05 1.92 3.66
CA VAL A 95 6.39 1.42 4.03
C VAL A 95 7.29 1.38 2.79
N GLY A 96 8.58 1.64 2.97
CA GLY A 96 9.57 1.55 1.90
C GLY A 96 9.55 0.19 1.19
N GLY A 97 9.84 0.19 -0.10
CA GLY A 97 9.68 -0.97 -1.00
C GLY A 97 10.81 -2.00 -0.95
N ASP A 98 11.63 -1.97 0.08
CA ASP A 98 12.74 -2.88 0.29
C ASP A 98 12.79 -3.39 1.75
N PRO A 99 13.59 -4.42 2.04
CA PRO A 99 13.72 -4.95 3.40
C PRO A 99 14.23 -3.91 4.42
N ALA A 100 15.09 -2.97 4.02
CA ALA A 100 15.58 -1.93 4.91
C ALA A 100 14.47 -0.92 5.27
N GLY A 101 13.59 -0.58 4.32
CA GLY A 101 12.39 0.21 4.57
C GLY A 101 11.44 -0.50 5.54
N ALA A 102 11.22 -1.81 5.33
CA ALA A 102 10.39 -2.63 6.19
C ALA A 102 10.91 -2.71 7.64
N MET A 103 12.23 -2.63 7.86
CA MET A 103 12.84 -2.62 9.21
C MET A 103 12.34 -1.46 10.08
N SER A 104 11.87 -0.37 9.47
CA SER A 104 11.31 0.78 10.21
C SER A 104 10.12 0.39 11.09
N LEU A 105 9.38 -0.66 10.73
CA LEU A 105 8.26 -1.21 11.50
C LEU A 105 8.69 -1.99 12.74
N ALA A 106 9.86 -2.62 12.71
CA ALA A 106 10.30 -3.54 13.77
C ALA A 106 10.35 -2.88 15.17
N ARG A 107 10.58 -1.56 15.23
CA ARG A 107 10.58 -0.79 16.48
C ARG A 107 9.21 -0.70 17.16
N TYR A 108 8.14 -0.88 16.40
CA TYR A 108 6.75 -0.82 16.86
C TYR A 108 6.14 -2.22 17.04
N HIS A 109 6.98 -3.27 17.03
CA HIS A 109 6.51 -4.64 17.13
C HIS A 109 5.65 -4.90 18.38
N SER A 110 6.04 -4.36 19.54
CA SER A 110 5.27 -4.47 20.77
C SER A 110 3.91 -3.78 20.69
N ASP A 111 3.86 -2.62 20.04
CA ASP A 111 2.61 -1.87 19.88
C ASP A 111 1.64 -2.62 18.95
N PHE A 112 2.16 -3.20 17.86
CA PHE A 112 1.34 -4.04 16.97
C PHE A 112 0.88 -5.33 17.66
N ALA A 113 1.72 -5.95 18.50
CA ALA A 113 1.38 -7.16 19.23
C ALA A 113 0.33 -6.94 20.33
N ALA A 114 0.18 -5.70 20.79
CA ALA A 114 -0.84 -5.32 21.79
C ALA A 114 -2.23 -5.04 21.19
N LEU A 115 -2.37 -5.07 19.85
CA LEU A 115 -3.64 -4.84 19.19
C LEU A 115 -4.57 -6.06 19.35
N GLU A 116 -5.86 -5.79 19.42
CA GLU A 116 -6.87 -6.83 19.46
C GLU A 116 -6.94 -7.60 18.11
N PRO A 117 -7.32 -8.88 18.12
CA PRO A 117 -7.51 -9.65 16.91
C PRO A 117 -8.40 -8.95 15.89
N GLY A 118 -7.96 -8.88 14.64
CA GLY A 118 -8.66 -8.22 13.55
C GLY A 118 -8.46 -6.70 13.44
N GLN A 119 -7.69 -6.09 14.34
CA GLN A 119 -7.32 -4.67 14.24
C GLN A 119 -6.13 -4.42 13.31
N LEU A 120 -5.24 -5.39 13.14
CA LEU A 120 -4.07 -5.29 12.28
C LEU A 120 -4.25 -6.12 11.00
N GLU A 121 -3.98 -5.48 9.87
CA GLU A 121 -3.84 -6.14 8.57
C GLU A 121 -2.53 -5.71 7.92
N VAL A 122 -1.84 -6.66 7.32
CA VAL A 122 -0.58 -6.43 6.62
C VAL A 122 -0.75 -6.92 5.19
N TYR A 123 -0.71 -6.00 4.24
CA TYR A 123 -0.93 -6.29 2.84
C TYR A 123 0.36 -6.21 2.05
N ASP A 124 0.66 -7.28 1.30
CA ASP A 124 1.72 -7.26 0.29
C ASP A 124 1.12 -6.80 -1.05
N ILE A 125 1.58 -5.64 -1.51
CA ILE A 125 1.13 -5.02 -2.76
C ILE A 125 1.94 -5.59 -3.91
N VAL A 126 1.30 -6.42 -4.73
CA VAL A 126 1.93 -7.15 -5.83
C VAL A 126 1.68 -6.46 -7.16
N ASN A 127 2.76 -6.07 -7.84
CA ASN A 127 2.75 -5.64 -9.24
C ASN A 127 3.73 -6.52 -10.03
N VAL A 128 3.21 -7.44 -10.83
CA VAL A 128 4.04 -8.40 -11.60
C VAL A 128 4.89 -7.76 -12.69
N ARG A 129 4.64 -6.48 -13.01
CA ARG A 129 5.47 -5.70 -13.94
C ARG A 129 6.73 -5.14 -13.27
N ARG A 130 6.99 -5.50 -12.02
CA ARG A 130 8.20 -5.08 -11.30
C ARG A 130 9.19 -6.22 -11.16
N PRO A 131 10.49 -5.97 -11.32
CA PRO A 131 11.52 -6.96 -11.04
C PRO A 131 11.32 -7.58 -9.66
N MET A 132 11.60 -8.86 -9.50
CA MET A 132 11.39 -9.63 -8.26
C MET A 132 9.92 -9.86 -7.85
N SER A 133 8.95 -9.56 -8.75
CA SER A 133 7.53 -9.85 -8.55
C SER A 133 6.89 -10.55 -9.75
N GLU A 134 7.71 -11.05 -10.72
CA GLU A 134 7.23 -11.62 -11.98
C GLU A 134 6.74 -13.06 -11.82
N THR A 135 7.17 -13.77 -10.77
CA THR A 135 6.77 -15.14 -10.50
C THR A 135 6.32 -15.33 -9.05
N PRO A 136 5.48 -16.34 -8.76
CA PRO A 136 5.03 -16.64 -7.41
C PRO A 136 6.18 -16.82 -6.42
N GLU A 137 7.24 -17.54 -6.82
CA GLU A 137 8.39 -17.84 -5.96
C GLU A 137 9.14 -16.55 -5.57
N LYS A 138 9.32 -15.62 -6.52
CA LYS A 138 9.95 -14.33 -6.27
C LYS A 138 9.10 -13.48 -5.33
N ILE A 139 7.78 -13.45 -5.54
CA ILE A 139 6.84 -12.75 -4.64
C ILE A 139 6.98 -13.30 -3.23
N LEU A 140 6.89 -14.61 -3.05
CA LEU A 140 6.95 -15.25 -1.73
C LEU A 140 8.31 -15.08 -1.07
N LYS A 141 9.40 -15.10 -1.84
CA LYS A 141 10.73 -14.84 -1.31
C LYS A 141 10.85 -13.41 -0.79
N LEU A 142 10.48 -12.41 -1.60
CA LEU A 142 10.54 -11.00 -1.19
C LEU A 142 9.63 -10.74 0.02
N MET A 143 8.42 -11.27 0.01
CA MET A 143 7.49 -11.21 1.13
C MET A 143 8.11 -11.75 2.41
N SER A 144 8.73 -12.94 2.34
CA SER A 144 9.38 -13.56 3.51
C SER A 144 10.54 -12.71 4.03
N ASP A 145 11.34 -12.13 3.14
CA ASP A 145 12.42 -11.24 3.52
C ASP A 145 11.85 -9.98 4.23
N MET A 146 10.81 -9.36 3.68
CA MET A 146 10.14 -8.19 4.28
C MET A 146 9.49 -8.50 5.63
N GLU A 147 8.81 -9.65 5.78
CA GLU A 147 8.25 -10.11 7.05
C GLU A 147 9.32 -10.22 8.14
N GLY A 148 10.48 -10.78 7.78
CA GLY A 148 11.61 -10.92 8.70
C GLY A 148 12.12 -9.58 9.23
N PHE A 149 12.27 -8.59 8.35
CA PHE A 149 12.72 -7.25 8.72
C PHE A 149 11.64 -6.43 9.44
N ALA A 150 10.39 -6.51 8.98
CA ALA A 150 9.26 -5.80 9.57
C ALA A 150 8.82 -6.39 10.92
N ARG A 151 9.14 -7.65 11.18
CA ARG A 151 8.59 -8.46 12.29
C ARG A 151 7.06 -8.48 12.29
N GLN A 152 6.47 -8.49 11.09
CA GLN A 152 5.03 -8.58 10.88
C GLN A 152 4.74 -9.65 9.84
N LYS A 153 3.61 -10.36 10.00
CA LYS A 153 3.17 -11.39 9.06
C LYS A 153 2.18 -10.81 8.07
N VAL A 154 2.34 -11.13 6.78
CA VAL A 154 1.40 -10.77 5.74
C VAL A 154 0.07 -11.50 5.96
N THR A 155 -1.02 -10.76 5.91
CA THR A 155 -2.39 -11.27 6.08
C THR A 155 -3.17 -11.32 4.78
N GLY A 156 -2.69 -10.64 3.73
CA GLY A 156 -3.36 -10.61 2.43
C GLY A 156 -2.49 -10.05 1.31
N PHE A 157 -2.75 -10.52 0.10
CA PHE A 157 -2.19 -9.93 -1.12
C PHE A 157 -3.14 -8.89 -1.70
N VAL A 158 -2.57 -7.81 -2.22
CA VAL A 158 -3.30 -6.85 -3.06
C VAL A 158 -2.72 -6.92 -4.47
N HIS A 159 -3.54 -7.37 -5.41
CA HIS A 159 -3.17 -7.40 -6.81
C HIS A 159 -3.27 -5.99 -7.42
N ASN A 160 -2.14 -5.41 -7.80
CA ASN A 160 -2.02 -4.06 -8.38
C ASN A 160 -1.07 -4.04 -9.58
N SER A 161 -1.20 -5.02 -10.48
CA SER A 161 -0.35 -5.10 -11.68
C SER A 161 -0.68 -3.99 -12.67
N ASN A 162 0.29 -3.12 -12.93
CA ASN A 162 0.13 -1.99 -13.84
C ASN A 162 1.47 -1.46 -14.34
N LEU A 163 1.43 -0.70 -15.43
CA LEU A 163 2.56 0.02 -16.02
C LEU A 163 2.40 1.56 -15.91
N GLN A 164 1.67 2.04 -14.92
CA GLN A 164 1.39 3.47 -14.69
C GLN A 164 0.69 4.12 -15.91
N ALA A 165 1.32 5.09 -16.60
CA ALA A 165 0.74 5.77 -17.76
C ALA A 165 0.43 4.82 -18.94
N TRP A 166 1.07 3.66 -18.99
CA TRP A 166 0.90 2.63 -20.00
C TRP A 166 0.03 1.45 -19.52
N ALA A 167 -0.60 1.61 -18.36
CA ALA A 167 -1.43 0.55 -17.77
C ALA A 167 -2.62 0.20 -18.66
N SER A 168 -3.01 -1.06 -18.58
CA SER A 168 -4.17 -1.61 -19.29
C SER A 168 -4.82 -2.74 -18.49
N ALA A 169 -6.01 -3.17 -18.88
CA ALA A 169 -6.65 -4.36 -18.31
C ALA A 169 -5.80 -5.64 -18.50
N GLN A 170 -4.95 -5.66 -19.53
CA GLN A 170 -4.07 -6.80 -19.80
C GLN A 170 -3.03 -6.99 -18.70
N ASP A 171 -2.56 -5.91 -18.06
CA ASP A 171 -1.61 -6.03 -16.94
C ASP A 171 -2.23 -6.78 -15.76
N LEU A 172 -3.51 -6.55 -15.47
CA LEU A 172 -4.25 -7.30 -14.47
C LEU A 172 -4.46 -8.76 -14.88
N ARG A 173 -4.80 -9.02 -16.17
CA ARG A 173 -4.95 -10.38 -16.67
C ARG A 173 -3.65 -11.18 -16.60
N ASP A 174 -2.54 -10.58 -16.97
CA ASP A 174 -1.22 -11.22 -16.89
C ASP A 174 -0.77 -11.44 -15.44
N GLY A 175 -1.13 -10.55 -14.54
CA GLY A 175 -0.80 -10.64 -13.12
C GLY A 175 -1.65 -11.66 -12.36
N TYR A 176 -2.90 -11.83 -12.75
CA TYR A 176 -3.85 -12.68 -12.04
C TYR A 176 -3.35 -14.12 -11.80
N PRO A 177 -2.87 -14.88 -12.80
CA PRO A 177 -2.40 -16.25 -12.57
C PRO A 177 -1.19 -16.30 -11.63
N VAL A 178 -0.33 -15.30 -11.66
CA VAL A 178 0.87 -15.23 -10.81
C VAL A 178 0.48 -14.98 -9.36
N VAL A 179 -0.40 -13.99 -9.10
CA VAL A 179 -0.88 -13.67 -7.75
C VAL A 179 -1.73 -14.81 -7.19
N LYS A 180 -2.59 -15.43 -8.02
CA LYS A 180 -3.34 -16.65 -7.66
C LYS A 180 -2.42 -17.77 -7.22
N ALA A 181 -1.36 -18.03 -7.98
CA ALA A 181 -0.39 -19.08 -7.64
C ALA A 181 0.36 -18.76 -6.32
N ALA A 182 0.76 -17.51 -6.10
CA ALA A 182 1.37 -17.08 -4.84
C ALA A 182 0.41 -17.28 -3.65
N SER A 183 -0.87 -16.94 -3.82
CA SER A 183 -1.91 -17.16 -2.82
C SER A 183 -2.12 -18.63 -2.51
N VAL A 184 -2.17 -19.49 -3.52
CA VAL A 184 -2.34 -20.95 -3.34
C VAL A 184 -1.12 -21.55 -2.61
N LEU A 185 0.09 -21.16 -3.00
CA LEU A 185 1.33 -21.72 -2.43
C LEU A 185 1.54 -21.29 -0.97
N SER A 186 1.15 -20.06 -0.61
CA SER A 186 1.33 -19.53 0.74
C SER A 186 0.14 -19.76 1.66
N GLY A 187 -1.05 -20.00 1.11
CA GLY A 187 -2.30 -20.00 1.87
C GLY A 187 -2.82 -18.59 2.24
N ILE A 188 -2.10 -17.52 1.84
CA ILE A 188 -2.48 -16.13 2.11
C ILE A 188 -3.54 -15.70 1.07
N PRO A 189 -4.70 -15.13 1.49
CA PRO A 189 -5.75 -14.75 0.55
C PRO A 189 -5.35 -13.52 -0.29
N VAL A 190 -5.91 -13.43 -1.50
CA VAL A 190 -6.00 -12.16 -2.22
C VAL A 190 -7.17 -11.37 -1.66
N VAL A 191 -6.88 -10.26 -0.99
CA VAL A 191 -7.90 -9.46 -0.30
C VAL A 191 -8.46 -8.34 -1.18
N HIS A 192 -7.64 -7.80 -2.08
CA HIS A 192 -8.06 -6.77 -3.02
C HIS A 192 -7.41 -6.95 -4.39
N THR A 193 -8.15 -6.53 -5.43
CA THR A 193 -7.60 -6.22 -6.75
C THR A 193 -7.86 -4.75 -7.05
N THR A 194 -6.82 -4.03 -7.44
CA THR A 194 -6.86 -2.57 -7.61
C THR A 194 -6.46 -2.17 -9.02
N GLY A 195 -7.01 -1.07 -9.52
CA GLY A 195 -6.70 -0.52 -10.83
C GLY A 195 -7.49 0.74 -11.12
N LEU A 196 -7.17 1.42 -12.22
CA LEU A 196 -8.03 2.50 -12.69
C LEU A 196 -9.41 1.93 -13.06
N PRO A 197 -10.51 2.68 -12.87
CA PRO A 197 -11.88 2.16 -13.04
C PRO A 197 -12.09 1.42 -14.35
N GLU A 198 -11.69 2.02 -15.48
CA GLU A 198 -11.87 1.44 -16.80
C GLU A 198 -11.12 0.12 -17.01
N TYR A 199 -9.91 -0.01 -16.44
CA TYR A 199 -9.10 -1.23 -16.58
C TYR A 199 -9.58 -2.32 -15.62
N LEU A 200 -9.96 -1.93 -14.42
CA LEU A 200 -10.50 -2.85 -13.42
C LEU A 200 -11.84 -3.45 -13.88
N GLU A 201 -12.77 -2.62 -14.39
CA GLU A 201 -14.02 -3.09 -14.96
C GLU A 201 -13.81 -4.02 -16.15
N ALA A 202 -12.90 -3.67 -17.07
CA ALA A 202 -12.59 -4.51 -18.22
C ALA A 202 -11.93 -5.85 -17.82
N PHE A 203 -11.15 -5.87 -16.75
CA PHE A 203 -10.60 -7.09 -16.17
C PHE A 203 -11.70 -7.96 -15.55
N LEU A 204 -12.58 -7.38 -14.75
CA LEU A 204 -13.65 -8.12 -14.04
C LEU A 204 -14.71 -8.74 -14.95
N ARG A 205 -14.78 -8.34 -16.24
CA ARG A 205 -15.65 -8.97 -17.25
C ARG A 205 -15.12 -10.30 -17.80
N ASP A 206 -13.93 -10.71 -17.36
CA ASP A 206 -13.34 -11.98 -17.82
C ASP A 206 -13.98 -13.15 -17.08
N ASP A 207 -14.66 -14.04 -17.83
CA ASP A 207 -15.38 -15.20 -17.30
C ASP A 207 -14.45 -16.29 -16.74
N GLY A 208 -13.15 -16.22 -17.03
CA GLY A 208 -12.14 -17.17 -16.52
C GLY A 208 -11.65 -16.86 -15.10
N LEU A 209 -12.13 -15.81 -14.47
CA LEU A 209 -11.69 -15.40 -13.13
C LEU A 209 -12.41 -16.19 -12.03
N ASP A 210 -11.64 -16.66 -11.05
CA ASP A 210 -12.15 -17.23 -9.82
C ASP A 210 -12.19 -16.10 -8.75
N GLY A 211 -13.39 -15.71 -8.33
CA GLY A 211 -13.63 -14.62 -7.38
C GLY A 211 -12.86 -14.77 -6.06
N LYS A 212 -12.53 -16.01 -5.67
CA LYS A 212 -11.72 -16.30 -4.47
C LYS A 212 -10.33 -15.63 -4.52
N PHE A 213 -9.79 -15.40 -5.73
CA PHE A 213 -8.45 -14.82 -5.94
C PHE A 213 -8.49 -13.40 -6.51
N ILE A 214 -9.63 -12.72 -6.37
CA ILE A 214 -9.80 -11.31 -6.75
C ILE A 214 -9.90 -10.44 -5.50
N GLY A 215 -10.60 -10.90 -4.47
CA GLY A 215 -10.96 -10.11 -3.30
C GLY A 215 -11.92 -8.96 -3.65
N GLU A 216 -11.91 -7.90 -2.85
CA GLU A 216 -12.66 -6.68 -3.14
C GLU A 216 -11.98 -5.91 -4.29
N ALA A 217 -12.74 -5.60 -5.33
CA ALA A 217 -12.25 -4.75 -6.43
C ALA A 217 -12.30 -3.28 -6.02
N ILE A 218 -11.14 -2.63 -5.92
CA ILE A 218 -11.02 -1.24 -5.48
C ILE A 218 -10.56 -0.37 -6.65
N PRO A 219 -11.44 0.47 -7.22
CA PRO A 219 -11.05 1.44 -8.23
C PRO A 219 -10.16 2.51 -7.62
N LEU A 220 -9.03 2.80 -8.27
CA LEU A 220 -8.07 3.79 -7.85
C LEU A 220 -8.25 5.10 -8.61
N LYS A 221 -8.11 6.21 -7.89
CA LYS A 221 -7.91 7.53 -8.48
C LYS A 221 -6.41 7.83 -8.51
N THR A 222 -5.90 8.33 -9.62
CA THR A 222 -4.48 8.71 -9.74
C THR A 222 -4.23 10.00 -8.98
N TYR A 223 -3.49 9.91 -7.89
CA TYR A 223 -2.97 11.05 -7.13
C TYR A 223 -1.52 11.33 -7.49
N MET A 224 -0.71 10.28 -7.60
CA MET A 224 0.72 10.38 -7.88
C MET A 224 0.95 10.58 -9.39
N LYS A 225 1.26 11.82 -9.78
CA LYS A 225 1.62 12.17 -11.17
C LYS A 225 3.10 12.59 -11.21
N ARG A 226 3.83 12.13 -12.20
CA ARG A 226 5.19 12.62 -12.45
C ARG A 226 5.12 13.97 -13.14
N SER A 227 6.05 14.86 -12.83
CA SER A 227 6.13 16.18 -13.48
C SER A 227 6.27 16.09 -15.00
N TRP A 228 6.87 15.01 -15.51
CA TRP A 228 7.02 14.75 -16.95
C TRP A 228 5.83 14.03 -17.61
N ASP A 229 4.89 13.48 -16.86
CA ASP A 229 3.65 12.87 -17.43
C ASP A 229 2.76 13.94 -18.12
N THR A 230 3.00 15.23 -17.85
CA THR A 230 2.33 16.34 -18.51
C THR A 230 2.91 16.61 -19.90
N PHE A 231 4.14 16.18 -20.20
CA PHE A 231 4.77 16.41 -21.49
C PHE A 231 4.51 15.31 -22.54
N THR A 232 4.05 14.14 -22.12
CA THR A 232 3.82 12.99 -23.01
C THR A 232 2.40 12.91 -23.62
N LYS A 233 1.49 13.80 -23.24
CA LYS A 233 0.13 13.88 -23.81
C LYS A 233 0.01 14.74 -25.08
N GLY A 234 1.11 15.11 -25.69
CA GLY A 234 1.19 15.99 -26.88
C GLY A 234 1.91 15.39 -28.11
N ILE A 235 2.07 14.04 -28.17
CA ILE A 235 2.60 13.37 -29.36
C ILE A 235 1.63 12.29 -29.80
#